data_0702b249a7112653838457f50d49218d
#
_entry.id   0702b249a7112653838457f50d49218d
#
_cell.length_a   1.000
_cell.length_b   1.000
_cell.length_c   1.000
_cell.angle_alpha   90.00
_cell.angle_beta   90.00
_cell.angle_gamma   90.00
#
_symmetry.space_group_name_H-M   'P 1'
#
loop_
_entity.id
_entity.type
_entity.pdbx_description
1 polymer ?
#
loop_
_entity_poly.entity_id
_entity_poly.type
_entity_poly.pdbx_seq_one_letter_code
_entity_poly.pdbx_strand_id
1 'polypeptide(L)'
;MLRKTIKIFILIVMFAVTGIVTMSGCSRNQEALTWTEVLSDIRDKYPDVNQLRTDELYSWLTAPDSEPIIIIDTRAKEEFHVSNITGAMNIPYDKDPLKHLTDIKPDSPIVVYCSVGYRSSILAGKLQDMGLKEVYNLEGSIFKWANEGRPLVQGKVTVRKVHPYNAHWGNLLERKYHVEMD
;
A
#
# COMPACT_ATOMS: atom_id res chain seq x y z
N MET A 1 27.92 -79.12 50.07
CA MET A 1 26.64 -78.41 49.87
C MET A 1 26.90 -77.24 48.92
N LEU A 2 26.50 -77.38 47.68
CA LEU A 2 26.91 -76.50 46.58
C LEU A 2 25.73 -75.61 46.21
N ARG A 3 25.82 -74.29 46.48
CA ARG A 3 24.84 -73.32 46.02
C ARG A 3 25.27 -72.84 44.64
N LYS A 4 24.56 -73.30 43.63
CA LYS A 4 24.69 -72.74 42.24
C LYS A 4 24.00 -71.37 42.15
N THR A 5 24.77 -70.38 41.95
CA THR A 5 24.26 -69.04 41.64
C THR A 5 23.98 -68.91 40.12
N ILE A 6 22.73 -68.82 39.77
CA ILE A 6 22.32 -68.61 38.39
C ILE A 6 22.47 -67.09 38.10
N LYS A 7 23.41 -66.70 37.25
CA LYS A 7 23.52 -65.38 36.72
C LYS A 7 22.54 -65.26 35.59
N ILE A 8 21.48 -64.46 35.81
CA ILE A 8 20.55 -64.05 34.75
C ILE A 8 21.21 -62.90 33.99
N PHE A 9 21.57 -63.18 32.73
CA PHE A 9 21.99 -62.19 31.78
C PHE A 9 20.72 -61.44 31.24
N ILE A 10 20.45 -60.24 31.71
CA ILE A 10 19.43 -59.39 31.12
C ILE A 10 20.07 -58.75 29.94
N LEU A 11 19.72 -59.14 28.73
CA LEU A 11 20.09 -58.56 27.46
C LEU A 11 19.17 -57.33 27.26
N ILE A 12 19.66 -56.14 27.59
CA ILE A 12 18.97 -54.90 27.29
C ILE A 12 19.20 -54.61 25.81
N VAL A 13 18.21 -54.94 24.97
CA VAL A 13 18.16 -54.50 23.59
C VAL A 13 17.71 -53.03 23.61
N MET A 14 18.65 -52.11 23.52
CA MET A 14 18.35 -50.69 23.24
C MET A 14 17.90 -50.58 21.78
N PHE A 15 16.59 -50.46 21.55
CA PHE A 15 16.04 -49.97 20.31
C PHE A 15 16.34 -48.46 20.24
N ALA A 16 17.38 -48.10 19.52
CA ALA A 16 17.60 -46.73 19.09
C ALA A 16 16.55 -46.41 18.01
N VAL A 17 15.41 -45.90 18.44
CA VAL A 17 14.45 -45.25 17.53
C VAL A 17 15.06 -43.88 17.15
N THR A 18 15.80 -43.86 16.05
CA THR A 18 16.18 -42.63 15.39
C THR A 18 14.91 -42.02 14.78
N GLY A 19 14.23 -41.22 15.59
CA GLY A 19 13.14 -40.39 15.12
C GLY A 19 13.73 -39.34 14.13
N ILE A 20 13.59 -39.65 12.84
CA ILE A 20 13.77 -38.63 11.79
C ILE A 20 12.64 -37.62 11.98
N VAL A 21 12.91 -36.58 12.74
CA VAL A 21 12.07 -35.38 12.74
C VAL A 21 12.27 -34.73 11.36
N THR A 22 11.42 -35.10 10.42
CA THR A 22 11.28 -34.34 9.20
C THR A 22 10.72 -32.96 9.62
N MET A 23 11.62 -32.03 9.78
CA MET A 23 11.23 -30.61 9.79
C MET A 23 10.62 -30.33 8.42
N SER A 24 9.30 -30.55 8.30
CA SER A 24 8.52 -29.91 7.26
C SER A 24 8.66 -28.41 7.51
N GLY A 25 9.67 -27.84 6.87
CA GLY A 25 9.79 -26.41 6.75
C GLY A 25 8.51 -25.94 6.07
N CYS A 26 7.57 -25.43 6.86
CA CYS A 26 6.47 -24.63 6.37
C CYS A 26 7.13 -23.41 5.73
N SER A 27 7.59 -23.52 4.49
CA SER A 27 7.74 -22.37 3.62
C SER A 27 6.37 -21.72 3.62
N ARG A 28 6.18 -20.73 4.48
CA ARG A 28 5.11 -19.79 4.31
C ARG A 28 5.40 -19.15 2.95
N ASN A 29 4.81 -19.71 1.88
CA ASN A 29 4.67 -18.95 0.64
C ASN A 29 4.05 -17.62 1.07
N GLN A 30 4.84 -16.57 1.09
CA GLN A 30 4.28 -15.23 1.14
C GLN A 30 3.53 -15.11 -0.18
N GLU A 31 2.22 -15.33 -0.13
CA GLU A 31 1.36 -15.10 -1.27
C GLU A 31 1.66 -13.69 -1.76
N ALA A 32 1.86 -13.56 -3.05
CA ALA A 32 2.19 -12.27 -3.64
C ALA A 32 1.02 -11.31 -3.38
N LEU A 33 1.32 -10.16 -2.80
CA LEU A 33 0.33 -9.12 -2.52
C LEU A 33 -0.47 -8.79 -3.78
N THR A 34 -1.80 -8.87 -3.70
CA THR A 34 -2.70 -8.61 -4.83
C THR A 34 -3.48 -7.32 -4.66
N TRP A 35 -3.88 -6.71 -5.76
CA TRP A 35 -4.74 -5.53 -5.74
C TRP A 35 -6.09 -5.81 -5.07
N THR A 36 -6.66 -6.99 -5.28
CA THR A 36 -7.96 -7.37 -4.68
C THR A 36 -7.89 -7.35 -3.17
N GLU A 37 -6.85 -7.94 -2.58
CA GLU A 37 -6.66 -7.97 -1.12
C GLU A 37 -6.42 -6.57 -0.56
N VAL A 38 -5.54 -5.79 -1.19
CA VAL A 38 -5.22 -4.43 -0.72
C VAL A 38 -6.42 -3.51 -0.76
N LEU A 39 -7.19 -3.53 -1.85
CA LEU A 39 -8.37 -2.68 -1.98
C LEU A 39 -9.48 -3.10 -1.02
N SER A 40 -9.68 -4.40 -0.79
CA SER A 40 -10.63 -4.90 0.19
C SER A 40 -10.25 -4.46 1.60
N ASP A 41 -8.99 -4.67 2.01
CA ASP A 41 -8.50 -4.29 3.34
C ASP A 41 -8.61 -2.78 3.60
N ILE A 42 -8.36 -1.95 2.58
CA ILE A 42 -8.53 -0.49 2.69
C ILE A 42 -9.99 -0.13 2.92
N ARG A 43 -10.93 -0.71 2.17
CA ARG A 43 -12.36 -0.45 2.33
C ARG A 43 -12.87 -0.91 3.69
N ASP A 44 -12.45 -2.08 4.15
CA ASP A 44 -12.83 -2.64 5.44
C ASP A 44 -12.29 -1.82 6.62
N LYS A 45 -11.07 -1.30 6.47
CA LYS A 45 -10.39 -0.52 7.50
C LYS A 45 -10.84 0.95 7.57
N TYR A 46 -11.30 1.50 6.46
CA TYR A 46 -11.74 2.89 6.34
C TYR A 46 -13.14 2.96 5.67
N PRO A 47 -14.18 2.37 6.29
CA PRO A 47 -15.49 2.22 5.66
C PRO A 47 -16.19 3.57 5.40
N ASP A 48 -15.86 4.60 6.15
CA ASP A 48 -16.46 5.93 6.03
C ASP A 48 -15.75 6.82 5.00
N VAL A 49 -14.64 6.34 4.41
CA VAL A 49 -13.88 7.08 3.41
C VAL A 49 -14.39 6.76 2.02
N ASN A 50 -14.87 7.77 1.30
CA ASN A 50 -15.28 7.63 -0.09
C ASN A 50 -14.10 7.19 -0.96
N GLN A 51 -14.33 6.14 -1.76
CA GLN A 51 -13.32 5.62 -2.70
C GLN A 51 -13.64 6.12 -4.12
N LEU A 52 -12.63 6.64 -4.82
CA LEU A 52 -12.72 7.09 -6.20
C LEU A 52 -11.80 6.23 -7.06
N ARG A 53 -12.31 5.68 -8.16
CA ARG A 53 -11.46 4.90 -9.07
C ARG A 53 -10.57 5.80 -9.91
N THR A 54 -9.45 5.25 -10.39
CA THR A 54 -8.49 5.97 -11.23
C THR A 54 -9.08 6.42 -12.55
N ASP A 55 -10.00 5.65 -13.15
CA ASP A 55 -10.68 6.02 -14.39
C ASP A 55 -11.67 7.18 -14.18
N GLU A 56 -12.34 7.24 -13.04
CA GLU A 56 -13.22 8.35 -12.67
C GLU A 56 -12.42 9.64 -12.49
N LEU A 57 -11.34 9.61 -11.71
CA LEU A 57 -10.47 10.79 -11.57
C LEU A 57 -9.92 11.24 -12.94
N TYR A 58 -9.47 10.30 -13.77
CA TYR A 58 -8.97 10.65 -15.09
C TYR A 58 -10.04 11.32 -15.95
N SER A 59 -11.28 10.86 -15.89
CA SER A 59 -12.40 11.48 -16.59
C SER A 59 -12.68 12.91 -16.07
N TRP A 60 -12.62 13.10 -14.75
CA TRP A 60 -12.80 14.43 -14.17
C TRP A 60 -11.71 15.42 -14.60
N LEU A 61 -10.45 14.97 -14.67
CA LEU A 61 -9.30 15.79 -15.04
C LEU A 61 -9.26 16.15 -16.54
N THR A 62 -9.94 15.36 -17.37
CA THR A 62 -9.92 15.54 -18.83
C THR A 62 -11.23 16.09 -19.40
N ALA A 63 -12.26 16.26 -18.56
CA ALA A 63 -13.53 16.85 -18.99
C ALA A 63 -13.35 18.35 -19.34
N PRO A 64 -13.95 18.85 -20.46
CA PRO A 64 -13.74 20.21 -20.96
C PRO A 64 -14.11 21.32 -19.96
N ASP A 65 -15.16 21.13 -19.17
CA ASP A 65 -15.72 22.13 -18.26
C ASP A 65 -15.69 21.62 -16.81
N SER A 66 -14.66 20.86 -16.43
CA SER A 66 -14.55 20.31 -15.07
C SER A 66 -14.34 21.41 -14.03
N GLU A 67 -15.03 21.32 -12.90
CA GLU A 67 -14.73 22.14 -11.75
C GLU A 67 -13.31 21.87 -11.24
N PRO A 68 -12.64 22.88 -10.66
CA PRO A 68 -11.31 22.71 -10.11
C PRO A 68 -11.31 21.65 -9.00
N ILE A 69 -10.49 20.61 -9.16
CA ILE A 69 -10.32 19.53 -8.19
C ILE A 69 -9.02 19.75 -7.42
N ILE A 70 -9.08 19.66 -6.11
CA ILE A 70 -7.89 19.69 -5.26
C ILE A 70 -7.32 18.28 -5.19
N ILE A 71 -6.10 18.11 -5.67
CA ILE A 71 -5.41 16.80 -5.64
C ILE A 71 -4.28 16.86 -4.61
N ILE A 72 -4.27 15.92 -3.66
CA ILE A 72 -3.30 15.89 -2.58
C ILE A 72 -2.52 14.57 -2.63
N ASP A 73 -1.21 14.69 -2.77
CA ASP A 73 -0.26 13.58 -2.60
C ASP A 73 0.19 13.50 -1.14
N THR A 74 -0.15 12.41 -0.47
CA THR A 74 0.17 12.21 0.95
C THR A 74 1.49 11.49 1.19
N ARG A 75 2.25 11.23 0.13
CA ARG A 75 3.55 10.57 0.20
C ARG A 75 4.63 11.49 0.76
N ALA A 76 5.77 10.89 1.09
CA ALA A 76 6.96 11.65 1.45
C ALA A 76 7.43 12.54 0.27
N LYS A 77 8.17 13.59 0.60
CA LYS A 77 8.66 14.55 -0.42
C LYS A 77 9.53 13.86 -1.48
N GLU A 78 10.32 12.89 -1.07
CA GLU A 78 11.21 12.13 -1.94
C GLU A 78 10.42 11.33 -2.98
N GLU A 79 9.30 10.70 -2.55
CA GLU A 79 8.38 9.99 -3.44
C GLU A 79 7.71 10.95 -4.41
N PHE A 80 7.24 12.12 -3.92
CA PHE A 80 6.60 13.16 -4.73
C PHE A 80 7.56 13.77 -5.78
N HIS A 81 8.83 13.97 -5.41
CA HIS A 81 9.83 14.52 -6.33
C HIS A 81 10.19 13.57 -7.48
N VAL A 82 10.01 12.26 -7.33
CA VAL A 82 10.17 11.31 -8.45
C VAL A 82 9.09 11.53 -9.49
N SER A 83 7.83 11.56 -9.06
CA SER A 83 6.68 11.85 -9.93
C SER A 83 5.41 12.07 -9.09
N ASN A 84 4.44 12.73 -9.69
CA ASN A 84 3.12 12.96 -9.09
C ASN A 84 2.03 13.05 -10.18
N ILE A 85 0.77 12.99 -9.77
CA ILE A 85 -0.37 13.28 -10.65
C ILE A 85 -0.38 14.78 -10.92
N THR A 86 -0.63 15.18 -12.16
CA THR A 86 -0.65 16.58 -12.58
C THR A 86 -1.56 17.43 -11.70
N GLY A 87 -1.05 18.55 -11.22
CA GLY A 87 -1.79 19.47 -10.36
C GLY A 87 -1.81 19.09 -8.87
N ALA A 88 -1.21 17.98 -8.48
CA ALA A 88 -1.17 17.56 -7.08
C ALA A 88 -0.27 18.47 -6.23
N MET A 89 -0.74 18.79 -5.02
CA MET A 89 0.08 19.37 -3.96
C MET A 89 0.55 18.26 -3.00
N ASN A 90 1.75 18.40 -2.44
CA ASN A 90 2.27 17.41 -1.49
C ASN A 90 1.98 17.83 -0.05
N ILE A 91 1.13 17.04 0.62
CA ILE A 91 0.85 17.15 2.05
C ILE A 91 1.03 15.76 2.66
N PRO A 92 2.21 15.44 3.22
CA PRO A 92 2.44 14.14 3.86
C PRO A 92 1.39 13.84 4.93
N TYR A 93 0.90 12.61 4.98
CA TYR A 93 -0.26 12.19 5.80
C TYR A 93 -0.11 12.43 7.32
N ASP A 94 1.13 12.58 7.79
CA ASP A 94 1.49 12.87 9.18
C ASP A 94 1.53 14.37 9.50
N LYS A 95 1.35 15.23 8.50
CA LYS A 95 1.34 16.68 8.66
C LYS A 95 -0.07 17.20 8.89
N ASP A 96 -0.14 18.39 9.44
CA ASP A 96 -1.39 19.12 9.63
C ASP A 96 -1.87 19.70 8.28
N PRO A 97 -2.99 19.22 7.72
CA PRO A 97 -3.48 19.69 6.44
C PRO A 97 -3.95 21.14 6.47
N LEU A 98 -4.42 21.66 7.62
CA LEU A 98 -4.90 23.05 7.76
C LEU A 98 -3.84 24.09 7.41
N LYS A 99 -2.57 23.77 7.59
CA LYS A 99 -1.48 24.69 7.22
C LYS A 99 -1.33 24.88 5.70
N HIS A 100 -1.93 24.01 4.91
CA HIS A 100 -1.79 23.97 3.46
C HIS A 100 -3.12 24.22 2.74
N LEU A 101 -4.23 24.05 3.43
CA LEU A 101 -5.58 24.10 2.89
C LEU A 101 -6.31 25.33 3.49
N THR A 102 -5.97 26.51 3.00
CA THR A 102 -6.64 27.76 3.38
C THR A 102 -7.79 28.05 2.42
N ASP A 103 -8.90 28.58 2.96
CA ASP A 103 -10.06 29.05 2.19
C ASP A 103 -10.77 28.00 1.33
N ILE A 104 -10.67 26.71 1.71
CA ILE A 104 -11.37 25.62 1.03
C ILE A 104 -12.84 25.61 1.46
N LYS A 105 -13.73 25.61 0.48
CA LYS A 105 -15.17 25.45 0.73
C LYS A 105 -15.49 24.02 1.14
N PRO A 106 -16.48 23.78 2.04
CA PRO A 106 -16.86 22.45 2.45
C PRO A 106 -17.23 21.48 1.32
N ASP A 107 -17.75 22.00 0.22
CA ASP A 107 -18.19 21.22 -0.94
C ASP A 107 -17.14 21.18 -2.07
N SER A 108 -15.90 21.62 -1.81
CA SER A 108 -14.82 21.51 -2.81
C SER A 108 -14.41 20.04 -3.00
N PRO A 109 -14.36 19.53 -4.24
CA PRO A 109 -13.92 18.17 -4.48
C PRO A 109 -12.42 18.02 -4.20
N ILE A 110 -12.07 17.09 -3.30
CA ILE A 110 -10.70 16.81 -2.88
C ILE A 110 -10.41 15.35 -3.13
N VAL A 111 -9.37 15.05 -3.88
CA VAL A 111 -8.88 13.70 -4.10
C VAL A 111 -7.51 13.55 -3.44
N VAL A 112 -7.41 12.61 -2.52
CA VAL A 112 -6.15 12.28 -1.85
C VAL A 112 -5.62 10.96 -2.35
N TYR A 113 -4.30 10.87 -2.53
CA TYR A 113 -3.65 9.62 -2.93
C TYR A 113 -2.30 9.42 -2.23
N CYS A 114 -1.83 8.17 -2.21
CA CYS A 114 -0.47 7.83 -1.79
C CYS A 114 0.17 6.83 -2.78
N SER A 115 0.83 5.78 -2.31
CA SER A 115 1.33 4.70 -3.18
C SER A 115 0.22 3.74 -3.57
N VAL A 116 -0.60 3.26 -2.60
CA VAL A 116 -1.63 2.22 -2.81
C VAL A 116 -3.00 2.55 -2.18
N GLY A 117 -3.11 3.55 -1.26
CA GLY A 117 -4.37 3.99 -0.69
C GLY A 117 -4.45 4.08 0.85
N TYR A 118 -3.54 3.47 1.62
CA TYR A 118 -3.62 3.48 3.10
C TYR A 118 -3.35 4.85 3.73
N ARG A 119 -2.23 5.49 3.39
CA ARG A 119 -1.86 6.81 3.94
C ARG A 119 -2.88 7.88 3.54
N SER A 120 -3.39 7.79 2.33
CA SER A 120 -4.40 8.72 1.81
C SER A 120 -5.77 8.51 2.46
N SER A 121 -6.17 7.28 2.80
CA SER A 121 -7.40 7.06 3.57
C SER A 121 -7.33 7.70 4.96
N ILE A 122 -6.16 7.67 5.62
CA ILE A 122 -5.98 8.36 6.91
C ILE A 122 -6.19 9.87 6.75
N LEU A 123 -5.62 10.48 5.72
CA LEU A 123 -5.79 11.91 5.50
C LEU A 123 -7.22 12.24 5.06
N ALA A 124 -7.85 11.41 4.22
CA ALA A 124 -9.24 11.60 3.80
C ALA A 124 -10.19 11.65 5.01
N GLY A 125 -10.08 10.69 5.92
CA GLY A 125 -10.86 10.70 7.17
C GLY A 125 -10.65 11.97 7.99
N LYS A 126 -9.40 12.42 8.16
CA LYS A 126 -9.12 13.69 8.86
C LYS A 126 -9.79 14.90 8.20
N LEU A 127 -9.79 14.96 6.88
CA LEU A 127 -10.42 16.06 6.14
C LEU A 127 -11.95 16.01 6.27
N GLN A 128 -12.54 14.83 6.26
CA GLN A 128 -13.98 14.62 6.52
C GLN A 128 -14.34 15.04 7.95
N ASP A 129 -13.56 14.68 8.96
CA ASP A 129 -13.75 15.09 10.36
C ASP A 129 -13.69 16.62 10.54
N MET A 130 -12.98 17.32 9.63
CA MET A 130 -12.91 18.79 9.58
C MET A 130 -14.11 19.41 8.87
N GLY A 131 -15.09 18.62 8.41
CA GLY A 131 -16.33 19.10 7.78
C GLY A 131 -16.27 19.23 6.26
N LEU A 132 -15.20 18.77 5.59
CA LEU A 132 -15.11 18.71 4.13
C LEU A 132 -15.91 17.49 3.64
N LYS A 133 -16.87 17.70 2.74
CA LYS A 133 -17.86 16.68 2.38
C LYS A 133 -17.45 15.86 1.15
N GLU A 134 -16.80 16.49 0.19
CA GLU A 134 -16.42 15.91 -1.10
C GLU A 134 -14.97 15.44 -1.09
N VAL A 135 -14.62 14.57 -0.13
CA VAL A 135 -13.27 14.01 0.03
C VAL A 135 -13.23 12.55 -0.39
N TYR A 136 -12.31 12.22 -1.26
CA TYR A 136 -12.17 10.90 -1.86
C TYR A 136 -10.74 10.37 -1.72
N ASN A 137 -10.60 9.10 -1.36
CA ASN A 137 -9.34 8.37 -1.51
C ASN A 137 -9.25 7.80 -2.93
N LEU A 138 -8.17 8.05 -3.64
CA LEU A 138 -7.92 7.44 -4.95
C LEU A 138 -7.58 5.96 -4.78
N GLU A 139 -8.46 5.10 -5.23
CA GLU A 139 -8.35 3.65 -5.10
C GLU A 139 -7.16 3.10 -5.89
N GLY A 140 -6.23 2.39 -5.22
CA GLY A 140 -4.98 1.93 -5.81
C GLY A 140 -3.95 3.05 -6.05
N SER A 141 -4.33 4.31 -5.84
CA SER A 141 -3.44 5.47 -5.78
C SER A 141 -2.49 5.58 -6.99
N ILE A 142 -1.28 6.14 -6.80
CA ILE A 142 -0.36 6.39 -7.92
C ILE A 142 0.17 5.11 -8.56
N PHE A 143 0.22 3.98 -7.85
CA PHE A 143 0.69 2.73 -8.43
C PHE A 143 -0.30 2.19 -9.47
N LYS A 144 -1.59 2.16 -9.13
CA LYS A 144 -2.62 1.76 -10.09
C LYS A 144 -2.74 2.75 -11.25
N TRP A 145 -2.65 4.05 -10.96
CA TRP A 145 -2.61 5.13 -11.95
C TRP A 145 -1.47 4.93 -12.97
N ALA A 146 -0.26 4.62 -12.49
CA ALA A 146 0.90 4.36 -13.34
C ALA A 146 0.76 3.07 -14.15
N ASN A 147 0.29 1.96 -13.51
CA ASN A 147 0.09 0.67 -14.18
C ASN A 147 -0.92 0.77 -15.35
N GLU A 148 -1.90 1.65 -15.23
CA GLU A 148 -2.87 1.97 -16.28
C GLU A 148 -2.30 2.92 -17.36
N GLY A 149 -1.03 3.29 -17.25
CA GLY A 149 -0.34 4.15 -18.22
C GLY A 149 -0.78 5.60 -18.21
N ARG A 150 -1.45 6.05 -17.14
CA ARG A 150 -1.94 7.42 -17.01
C ARG A 150 -0.80 8.42 -16.80
N PRO A 151 -0.99 9.71 -17.19
CA PRO A 151 0.09 10.69 -17.17
C PRO A 151 0.59 11.00 -15.76
N LEU A 152 1.90 11.10 -15.63
CA LEU A 152 2.62 11.53 -14.44
C LEU A 152 3.57 12.66 -14.80
N VAL A 153 3.87 13.53 -13.82
CA VAL A 153 4.78 14.64 -14.00
C VAL A 153 5.84 14.68 -12.89
N GLN A 154 6.99 15.25 -13.24
CA GLN A 154 8.01 15.72 -12.31
C GLN A 154 8.16 17.24 -12.57
N GLY A 155 7.59 18.05 -11.71
CA GLY A 155 7.44 19.47 -12.00
C GLY A 155 6.58 19.71 -13.25
N LYS A 156 7.18 20.20 -14.33
CA LYS A 156 6.48 20.46 -15.62
C LYS A 156 6.77 19.39 -16.70
N VAL A 157 7.57 18.38 -16.38
CA VAL A 157 8.02 17.38 -17.34
C VAL A 157 7.19 16.10 -17.16
N THR A 158 6.65 15.57 -18.25
CA THR A 158 5.99 14.25 -18.25
C THR A 158 7.02 13.15 -18.02
N VAL A 159 6.74 12.29 -17.07
CA VAL A 159 7.60 11.16 -16.67
C VAL A 159 6.81 9.86 -16.60
N ARG A 160 7.53 8.74 -16.46
CA ARG A 160 6.89 7.42 -16.35
C ARG A 160 7.32 6.64 -15.11
N LYS A 161 8.29 7.14 -14.36
CA LYS A 161 8.84 6.45 -13.20
C LYS A 161 8.14 6.86 -11.93
N VAL A 162 7.95 5.92 -11.03
CA VAL A 162 7.33 6.11 -9.72
C VAL A 162 8.26 5.52 -8.67
N HIS A 163 8.36 6.16 -7.53
CA HIS A 163 9.07 5.63 -6.36
C HIS A 163 8.29 4.43 -5.80
N PRO A 164 8.87 3.22 -5.74
CA PRO A 164 8.15 1.99 -5.36
C PRO A 164 7.85 1.90 -3.85
N TYR A 165 8.18 2.93 -3.07
CA TYR A 165 8.10 3.00 -1.62
C TYR A 165 9.06 2.02 -0.93
N ASN A 166 8.82 0.71 -1.05
CA ASN A 166 9.71 -0.37 -0.61
C ASN A 166 9.45 -1.64 -1.44
N ALA A 167 10.26 -2.68 -1.22
CA ALA A 167 10.16 -3.91 -1.98
C ALA A 167 8.80 -4.63 -1.85
N HIS A 168 8.16 -4.57 -0.67
CA HIS A 168 6.86 -5.22 -0.44
C HIS A 168 5.76 -4.57 -1.27
N TRP A 169 5.55 -3.27 -1.11
CA TRP A 169 4.50 -2.53 -1.84
C TRP A 169 4.84 -2.36 -3.31
N GLY A 170 6.13 -2.25 -3.64
CA GLY A 170 6.61 -2.15 -5.02
C GLY A 170 6.20 -3.34 -5.90
N ASN A 171 5.85 -4.50 -5.32
CA ASN A 171 5.32 -5.62 -6.09
C ASN A 171 3.97 -5.33 -6.78
N LEU A 172 3.22 -4.34 -6.30
CA LEU A 172 1.98 -3.88 -6.92
C LEU A 172 2.20 -2.89 -8.07
N LEU A 173 3.39 -2.32 -8.18
CA LEU A 173 3.79 -1.46 -9.29
C LEU A 173 4.49 -2.29 -10.37
N GLU A 174 4.09 -2.17 -11.62
CA GLU A 174 4.78 -2.86 -12.71
C GLU A 174 6.25 -2.38 -12.83
N ARG A 175 7.18 -3.33 -12.98
CA ARG A 175 8.63 -3.06 -12.99
C ARG A 175 9.07 -1.96 -13.98
N LYS A 176 8.40 -1.84 -15.10
CA LYS A 176 8.69 -0.79 -16.09
C LYS A 176 8.51 0.64 -15.55
N TYR A 177 7.73 0.80 -14.48
CA TYR A 177 7.48 2.09 -13.83
C TYR A 177 8.35 2.35 -12.60
N HIS A 178 9.14 1.39 -12.11
CA HIS A 178 10.03 1.61 -10.97
C HIS A 178 11.13 2.63 -11.31
N VAL A 179 11.35 3.61 -10.43
CA VAL A 179 12.64 4.28 -10.38
C VAL A 179 13.66 3.35 -9.74
N GLU A 180 14.91 3.39 -10.17
CA GLU A 180 15.99 2.70 -9.47
C GLU A 180 16.21 3.40 -8.12
N MET A 181 16.29 2.61 -7.06
CA MET A 181 16.63 3.10 -5.73
C MET A 181 18.10 2.76 -5.48
N ASP A 182 18.90 3.76 -5.18
CA ASP A 182 20.31 3.61 -4.81
C ASP A 182 20.48 2.84 -3.49
#